data_8a286da90f51616bb46f6d44acf2542b
#
_entry.id   8a286da90f51616bb46f6d44acf2542b
#
_cell.length_a   1.000
_cell.length_b   1.000
_cell.length_c   1.000
_cell.angle_alpha   90.00
_cell.angle_beta   90.00
_cell.angle_gamma   90.00
#
_symmetry.space_group_name_H-M   'P 1'
#
loop_
_entity.id
_entity.type
_entity.pdbx_description
1 polymer ?
#
loop_
_entity_poly.entity_id
_entity_poly.type
_entity_poly.pdbx_seq_one_letter_code
_entity_poly.pdbx_strand_id
1 'polypeptide(L)'
;KEENEESQIQLAAFPYSDIQDDKVKVEESDLKAKYDEMKARFKQPVESRDIKFIDVQVEASKTDRAALNKEFAEYHAQLAAAADPAELVRKSASTVAYLGIPVSKEAWPSDIASAIDSMAVGATSAVKVNASDNTLNIVKLMSKQQLPDSIQYRVIQVAAASQAEAKTKADSIHSALAAGADFEALAKKYGQTGEKAWMTTKQYEYAQTMDKDNKAFINTLNTASVNAYNELQLGQGYVILQVCDRKAMVTKYVAAVIKKEIQFSNDTYRTAFNKFSSYVSANPKSEDLLKNATKSGYRVQNLNDMTTATHYVANIHSTRDALKWIFESKEGEVSPMYECGDNNHLLVVVLDKIHRIGYRDLSDPQVKEMVKAEVIKDKKAELIMAKVAGVKSIAAAKAKGAKIATVNQITFAAPTFISATGASEPAVSGAVSATKKGAFVANAVKGNAGVYLFQVTGKTNRPVKFDEKAYEQKCRQKAMQYAGNFMNELYMKAHVVDNRYLFF
;
A
#
# COMPACT_ATOMS: atom_id res chain seq x y z
N LYS A 1 -4.08 -35.05 -26.48
CA LYS A 1 -4.00 -34.89 -27.95
C LYS A 1 -4.35 -33.47 -28.36
N GLU A 2 -5.43 -32.92 -27.87
CA GLU A 2 -5.92 -31.57 -28.20
C GLU A 2 -5.02 -30.43 -27.68
N GLU A 3 -4.36 -30.58 -26.53
CA GLU A 3 -3.41 -29.64 -26.00
C GLU A 3 -2.12 -29.50 -26.82
N ASN A 4 -1.81 -30.52 -27.62
CA ASN A 4 -0.55 -30.61 -28.40
C ASN A 4 -0.77 -30.29 -29.88
N GLU A 5 -2.00 -30.11 -30.34
CA GLU A 5 -2.30 -29.69 -31.69
C GLU A 5 -2.20 -28.15 -31.75
N GLU A 6 -1.34 -27.67 -32.63
CA GLU A 6 -1.13 -26.26 -32.91
C GLU A 6 -1.62 -25.91 -34.31
N SER A 7 -2.46 -24.92 -34.41
CA SER A 7 -3.05 -24.48 -35.67
C SER A 7 -2.58 -23.10 -36.07
N GLN A 8 -2.53 -22.89 -37.40
CA GLN A 8 -2.31 -21.59 -38.03
C GLN A 8 -3.53 -21.28 -38.90
N ILE A 9 -3.99 -20.03 -38.84
CA ILE A 9 -5.14 -19.57 -39.61
C ILE A 9 -4.87 -18.26 -40.32
N GLN A 10 -5.56 -18.06 -41.41
CA GLN A 10 -5.84 -16.75 -41.98
C GLN A 10 -7.20 -16.32 -41.45
N LEU A 11 -7.24 -15.19 -40.74
CA LEU A 11 -8.40 -14.72 -40.01
C LEU A 11 -8.98 -13.46 -40.70
N ALA A 12 -10.30 -13.41 -40.76
CA ALA A 12 -11.07 -12.24 -41.10
C ALA A 12 -11.91 -11.82 -39.88
N ALA A 13 -11.56 -10.71 -39.28
CA ALA A 13 -12.20 -10.18 -38.06
C ALA A 13 -13.13 -9.01 -38.39
N PHE A 14 -14.31 -9.03 -37.79
CA PHE A 14 -15.29 -7.94 -37.81
C PHE A 14 -15.52 -7.45 -36.37
N PRO A 15 -14.78 -6.41 -35.95
CA PRO A 15 -14.89 -5.90 -34.58
C PRO A 15 -16.26 -5.30 -34.28
N TYR A 16 -16.78 -5.49 -33.08
CA TYR A 16 -17.99 -4.79 -32.62
C TYR A 16 -17.81 -3.28 -32.55
N SER A 17 -16.59 -2.82 -32.32
CA SER A 17 -16.24 -1.39 -32.30
C SER A 17 -16.44 -0.67 -33.61
N ASP A 18 -16.51 -1.39 -34.72
CA ASP A 18 -16.78 -0.80 -36.05
C ASP A 18 -18.27 -0.43 -36.24
N ILE A 19 -19.14 -0.85 -35.31
CA ILE A 19 -20.55 -0.49 -35.25
C ILE A 19 -20.79 0.39 -34.03
N GLN A 20 -21.30 1.59 -34.21
CA GLN A 20 -21.65 2.50 -33.12
C GLN A 20 -22.86 1.94 -32.33
N ASP A 21 -22.89 2.18 -31.01
CA ASP A 21 -23.93 1.65 -30.11
C ASP A 21 -25.33 2.20 -30.45
N ASP A 22 -25.42 3.43 -30.98
CA ASP A 22 -26.65 4.09 -31.40
C ASP A 22 -27.29 3.46 -32.65
N LYS A 23 -26.56 2.63 -33.40
CA LYS A 23 -27.07 1.86 -34.54
C LYS A 23 -27.83 0.60 -34.12
N VAL A 24 -27.84 0.29 -32.84
CA VAL A 24 -28.51 -0.89 -32.30
C VAL A 24 -29.59 -0.47 -31.32
N LYS A 25 -30.84 -0.79 -31.65
CA LYS A 25 -31.97 -0.53 -30.76
C LYS A 25 -32.05 -1.61 -29.67
N VAL A 26 -32.00 -1.18 -28.40
CA VAL A 26 -32.17 -2.05 -27.22
C VAL A 26 -33.58 -1.84 -26.66
N GLU A 27 -34.34 -2.91 -26.55
CA GLU A 27 -35.70 -2.88 -25.97
C GLU A 27 -35.70 -3.52 -24.57
N GLU A 28 -36.71 -3.18 -23.77
CA GLU A 28 -36.83 -3.74 -22.41
C GLU A 28 -37.01 -5.28 -22.42
N SER A 29 -37.63 -5.83 -23.48
CA SER A 29 -37.71 -7.28 -23.70
C SER A 29 -36.35 -7.94 -23.88
N ASP A 30 -35.43 -7.27 -24.62
CA ASP A 30 -34.06 -7.76 -24.82
C ASP A 30 -33.30 -7.78 -23.51
N LEU A 31 -33.42 -6.70 -22.71
CA LEU A 31 -32.77 -6.62 -21.39
C LEU A 31 -33.27 -7.74 -20.45
N LYS A 32 -34.60 -7.99 -20.43
CA LYS A 32 -35.17 -9.04 -19.60
C LYS A 32 -34.68 -10.42 -20.02
N ALA A 33 -34.72 -10.74 -21.31
CA ALA A 33 -34.26 -12.03 -21.84
C ALA A 33 -32.77 -12.25 -21.53
N LYS A 34 -31.93 -11.22 -21.75
CA LYS A 34 -30.49 -11.31 -21.45
C LYS A 34 -30.22 -11.39 -19.96
N TYR A 35 -30.97 -10.68 -19.12
CA TYR A 35 -30.87 -10.80 -17.67
C TYR A 35 -31.17 -12.23 -17.21
N ASP A 36 -32.25 -12.84 -17.71
CA ASP A 36 -32.60 -14.23 -17.34
C ASP A 36 -31.51 -15.24 -17.73
N GLU A 37 -30.86 -15.05 -18.88
CA GLU A 37 -29.67 -15.81 -19.29
C GLU A 37 -28.49 -15.62 -18.34
N MET A 38 -28.25 -14.39 -17.90
CA MET A 38 -27.11 -13.99 -17.10
C MET A 38 -27.38 -14.07 -15.58
N LYS A 39 -28.58 -14.39 -15.14
CA LYS A 39 -29.07 -14.27 -13.75
C LYS A 39 -28.11 -14.85 -12.71
N ALA A 40 -27.48 -15.98 -13.01
CA ALA A 40 -26.53 -16.62 -12.12
C ALA A 40 -25.30 -15.74 -11.78
N ARG A 41 -24.96 -14.80 -12.67
CA ARG A 41 -23.84 -13.85 -12.47
C ARG A 41 -24.19 -12.76 -11.46
N PHE A 42 -25.48 -12.50 -11.22
CA PHE A 42 -25.99 -11.47 -10.32
C PHE A 42 -26.41 -12.03 -8.96
N LYS A 43 -25.93 -13.23 -8.62
CA LYS A 43 -26.18 -13.82 -7.32
C LYS A 43 -25.55 -12.97 -6.22
N GLN A 44 -26.37 -12.58 -5.25
CA GLN A 44 -26.02 -11.85 -4.03
C GLN A 44 -26.00 -12.83 -2.85
N PRO A 45 -24.83 -13.35 -2.48
CA PRO A 45 -24.74 -14.41 -1.47
C PRO A 45 -24.81 -13.90 -0.04
N VAL A 46 -24.48 -12.63 0.18
CA VAL A 46 -24.54 -11.94 1.48
C VAL A 46 -25.26 -10.60 1.30
N GLU A 47 -25.92 -10.13 2.34
CA GLU A 47 -26.50 -8.77 2.33
C GLU A 47 -25.39 -7.73 2.21
N SER A 48 -25.59 -6.73 1.34
CA SER A 48 -24.69 -5.58 1.22
C SER A 48 -25.48 -4.27 1.15
N ARG A 49 -24.79 -3.18 1.38
CA ARG A 49 -25.36 -1.84 1.40
C ARG A 49 -24.54 -0.88 0.58
N ASP A 50 -25.23 -0.02 -0.17
CA ASP A 50 -24.64 1.09 -0.88
C ASP A 50 -24.89 2.35 -0.08
N ILE A 51 -23.88 3.17 0.08
CA ILE A 51 -23.97 4.45 0.77
C ILE A 51 -23.49 5.59 -0.11
N LYS A 52 -24.02 6.76 0.16
CA LYS A 52 -23.45 8.04 -0.24
C LYS A 52 -23.01 8.76 1.04
N PHE A 53 -21.85 9.40 0.99
CA PHE A 53 -21.35 10.07 2.17
C PHE A 53 -20.63 11.37 1.82
N ILE A 54 -20.57 12.24 2.78
CA ILE A 54 -19.77 13.46 2.76
C ILE A 54 -18.76 13.33 3.89
N ASP A 55 -17.49 13.44 3.55
CA ASP A 55 -16.36 13.47 4.47
C ASP A 55 -15.70 14.84 4.38
N VAL A 56 -15.52 15.48 5.51
CA VAL A 56 -14.80 16.74 5.65
C VAL A 56 -13.55 16.47 6.46
N GLN A 57 -12.43 16.36 5.78
CA GLN A 57 -11.13 16.29 6.42
C GLN A 57 -10.75 17.69 6.92
N VAL A 58 -10.50 17.81 8.22
CA VAL A 58 -10.03 19.06 8.83
C VAL A 58 -8.54 19.17 8.67
N GLU A 59 -8.12 20.20 7.97
CA GLU A 59 -6.71 20.51 7.74
C GLU A 59 -6.31 21.81 8.43
N ALA A 60 -4.99 21.99 8.66
CA ALA A 60 -4.45 23.20 9.20
C ALA A 60 -4.82 24.41 8.32
N SER A 61 -5.41 25.43 8.93
CA SER A 61 -5.77 26.68 8.27
C SER A 61 -4.54 27.50 7.88
N LYS A 62 -4.75 28.55 7.09
CA LYS A 62 -3.68 29.53 6.79
C LYS A 62 -3.12 30.15 8.06
N THR A 63 -3.96 30.41 9.05
CA THR A 63 -3.56 30.96 10.36
C THR A 63 -2.73 29.97 11.14
N ASP A 64 -3.12 28.68 11.19
CA ASP A 64 -2.34 27.64 11.85
C ASP A 64 -0.96 27.49 11.22
N ARG A 65 -0.90 27.47 9.89
CA ARG A 65 0.37 27.38 9.14
C ARG A 65 1.24 28.62 9.36
N ALA A 66 0.65 29.81 9.44
CA ALA A 66 1.38 31.05 9.72
C ALA A 66 1.96 31.06 11.16
N ALA A 67 1.18 30.58 12.14
CA ALA A 67 1.64 30.44 13.52
C ALA A 67 2.80 29.43 13.63
N LEU A 68 2.69 28.28 12.98
CA LEU A 68 3.74 27.27 12.95
C LEU A 68 5.00 27.79 12.23
N ASN A 69 4.86 28.50 11.12
CA ASN A 69 5.99 29.11 10.42
C ASN A 69 6.73 30.16 11.29
N LYS A 70 5.99 30.94 12.07
CA LYS A 70 6.60 31.89 13.04
C LYS A 70 7.37 31.14 14.12
N GLU A 71 6.80 30.10 14.70
CA GLU A 71 7.47 29.22 15.67
C GLU A 71 8.76 28.63 15.08
N PHE A 72 8.70 28.14 13.83
CA PHE A 72 9.88 27.60 13.15
C PHE A 72 10.95 28.65 12.83
N ALA A 73 10.58 29.89 12.58
CA ALA A 73 11.55 30.98 12.42
C ALA A 73 12.32 31.21 13.74
N GLU A 74 11.63 31.18 14.88
CA GLU A 74 12.24 31.28 16.19
C GLU A 74 13.14 30.08 16.50
N TYR A 75 12.68 28.85 16.22
CA TYR A 75 13.51 27.63 16.34
C TYR A 75 14.73 27.67 15.44
N HIS A 76 14.62 28.19 14.22
CA HIS A 76 15.75 28.31 13.31
C HIS A 76 16.86 29.19 13.92
N ALA A 77 16.49 30.36 14.43
CA ALA A 77 17.45 31.27 15.06
C ALA A 77 18.14 30.65 16.29
N GLN A 78 17.34 30.01 17.16
CA GLN A 78 17.85 29.34 18.35
C GLN A 78 18.74 28.14 18.01
N LEU A 79 18.33 27.31 17.05
CA LEU A 79 19.09 26.12 16.64
C LEU A 79 20.42 26.53 15.98
N ALA A 80 20.43 27.57 15.15
CA ALA A 80 21.63 28.07 14.53
C ALA A 80 22.67 28.52 15.58
N ALA A 81 22.22 29.16 16.66
CA ALA A 81 23.07 29.66 17.73
C ALA A 81 23.48 28.59 18.76
N ALA A 82 22.73 27.49 18.87
CA ALA A 82 22.94 26.50 19.92
C ALA A 82 24.26 25.71 19.73
N ALA A 83 25.12 25.75 20.74
CA ALA A 83 26.28 24.84 20.82
C ALA A 83 25.86 23.43 21.23
N ASP A 84 24.95 23.27 22.19
CA ASP A 84 24.25 22.04 22.54
C ASP A 84 22.76 22.21 22.25
N PRO A 85 22.22 21.53 21.25
CA PRO A 85 20.82 21.65 20.86
C PRO A 85 19.86 20.68 21.62
N ALA A 86 20.37 19.85 22.55
CA ALA A 86 19.59 18.79 23.17
C ALA A 86 18.29 19.28 23.81
N GLU A 87 18.40 20.32 24.64
CA GLU A 87 17.26 20.90 25.37
C GLU A 87 16.27 21.60 24.42
N LEU A 88 16.78 22.27 23.38
CA LEU A 88 15.95 22.92 22.38
C LEU A 88 15.11 21.92 21.60
N VAL A 89 15.76 20.84 21.11
CA VAL A 89 15.05 19.78 20.38
C VAL A 89 14.00 19.10 21.28
N ARG A 90 14.33 18.84 22.52
CA ARG A 90 13.40 18.27 23.50
C ARG A 90 12.19 19.19 23.73
N LYS A 91 12.41 20.48 23.97
CA LYS A 91 11.33 21.48 24.20
C LYS A 91 10.46 21.73 22.98
N SER A 92 11.03 21.60 21.78
CA SER A 92 10.27 21.77 20.54
C SER A 92 9.26 20.65 20.28
N ALA A 93 9.31 19.55 21.04
CA ALA A 93 8.53 18.33 20.80
C ALA A 93 8.74 17.79 19.36
N SER A 94 9.97 17.84 18.89
CA SER A 94 10.35 17.27 17.60
C SER A 94 10.04 15.77 17.53
N THR A 95 9.53 15.31 16.39
CA THR A 95 9.30 13.88 16.13
C THR A 95 10.60 13.11 15.90
N VAL A 96 11.72 13.82 15.71
CA VAL A 96 13.05 13.22 15.57
C VAL A 96 13.85 13.50 16.83
N ALA A 97 14.26 12.45 17.52
CA ALA A 97 15.03 12.55 18.75
C ALA A 97 16.48 13.03 18.47
N TYR A 98 17.02 13.86 19.37
CA TYR A 98 18.43 14.20 19.36
C TYR A 98 19.22 13.27 20.28
N LEU A 99 19.95 12.33 19.70
CA LEU A 99 20.76 11.38 20.46
C LEU A 99 22.11 11.96 20.88
N GLY A 100 22.67 12.88 20.09
CA GLY A 100 23.99 13.48 20.36
C GLY A 100 25.15 12.50 20.19
N ILE A 101 24.96 11.45 19.40
CA ILE A 101 25.95 10.45 19.04
C ILE A 101 25.99 10.25 17.52
N PRO A 102 27.14 9.80 16.98
CA PRO A 102 27.23 9.50 15.55
C PRO A 102 26.38 8.29 15.15
N VAL A 103 25.47 8.50 14.20
CA VAL A 103 24.62 7.43 13.61
C VAL A 103 24.77 7.39 12.11
N SER A 104 24.40 6.27 11.49
CA SER A 104 24.46 6.10 10.04
C SER A 104 23.40 6.93 9.32
N LYS A 105 23.53 7.09 8.01
CA LYS A 105 22.56 7.80 7.18
C LYS A 105 21.17 7.15 7.23
N GLU A 106 21.13 5.84 7.33
CA GLU A 106 19.93 5.01 7.33
C GLU A 106 19.07 5.21 8.59
N ALA A 107 19.65 5.71 9.67
CA ALA A 107 18.91 6.01 10.92
C ALA A 107 18.01 7.26 10.80
N TRP A 108 18.18 8.06 9.76
CA TRP A 108 17.43 9.31 9.58
C TRP A 108 16.23 9.11 8.64
N PRO A 109 15.10 9.84 8.87
CA PRO A 109 14.05 9.97 7.87
C PRO A 109 14.62 10.41 6.51
N SER A 110 14.07 9.93 5.41
CA SER A 110 14.62 10.10 4.06
C SER A 110 14.84 11.57 3.65
N ASP A 111 13.95 12.46 4.06
CA ASP A 111 14.05 13.91 3.85
C ASP A 111 15.23 14.53 4.62
N ILE A 112 15.46 14.07 5.86
CA ILE A 112 16.57 14.50 6.71
C ILE A 112 17.90 13.91 6.21
N ALA A 113 17.91 12.59 5.88
CA ALA A 113 19.07 11.89 5.34
C ALA A 113 19.64 12.58 4.09
N SER A 114 18.75 13.01 3.18
CA SER A 114 19.12 13.73 1.97
C SER A 114 19.70 15.12 2.27
N ALA A 115 19.17 15.81 3.29
CA ALA A 115 19.64 17.12 3.69
C ALA A 115 21.04 17.06 4.33
N ILE A 116 21.26 16.21 5.35
CA ILE A 116 22.53 16.12 6.08
C ILE A 116 23.70 15.67 5.19
N ASP A 117 23.43 14.89 4.15
CA ASP A 117 24.49 14.43 3.25
C ASP A 117 25.15 15.54 2.46
N SER A 118 24.39 16.58 2.11
CA SER A 118 24.84 17.74 1.34
C SER A 118 25.26 18.96 2.17
N MET A 119 24.96 18.98 3.48
CA MET A 119 25.22 20.11 4.35
C MET A 119 26.70 20.17 4.80
N ALA A 120 27.18 21.39 5.00
CA ALA A 120 28.43 21.63 5.73
C ALA A 120 28.22 21.48 7.24
N VAL A 121 29.24 20.95 7.94
CA VAL A 121 29.21 20.85 9.40
C VAL A 121 29.06 22.25 10.03
N GLY A 122 28.21 22.37 11.01
CA GLY A 122 27.83 23.64 11.66
C GLY A 122 26.71 24.42 10.96
N ALA A 123 26.37 24.07 9.72
CA ALA A 123 25.29 24.71 8.97
C ALA A 123 23.90 24.33 9.50
N THR A 124 22.98 25.28 9.43
CA THR A 124 21.53 25.07 9.71
C THR A 124 20.75 25.25 8.42
N SER A 125 19.87 24.30 8.09
CA SER A 125 19.03 24.37 6.89
C SER A 125 17.97 25.46 7.01
N ALA A 126 17.48 25.97 5.88
CA ALA A 126 16.22 26.70 5.88
C ALA A 126 15.06 25.81 6.37
N VAL A 127 13.97 26.43 6.81
CA VAL A 127 12.71 25.72 7.11
C VAL A 127 12.18 25.06 5.84
N LYS A 128 11.91 23.77 5.90
CA LYS A 128 11.40 22.99 4.76
C LYS A 128 10.06 22.35 5.10
N VAL A 129 9.16 22.34 4.10
CA VAL A 129 7.91 21.58 4.13
C VAL A 129 8.18 20.23 3.52
N ASN A 130 7.81 19.16 4.21
CA ASN A 130 7.71 17.82 3.64
C ASN A 130 6.23 17.50 3.41
N ALA A 131 5.80 17.54 2.14
CA ALA A 131 4.40 17.31 1.78
C ALA A 131 3.99 15.83 1.91
N SER A 132 4.95 14.90 1.91
CA SER A 132 4.64 13.47 1.97
C SER A 132 4.17 13.01 3.36
N ASP A 133 4.61 13.67 4.41
CA ASP A 133 4.23 13.39 5.80
C ASP A 133 3.63 14.63 6.52
N ASN A 134 3.29 15.67 5.76
CA ASN A 134 2.67 16.90 6.25
C ASN A 134 3.43 17.54 7.43
N THR A 135 4.77 17.66 7.31
CA THR A 135 5.63 18.22 8.37
C THR A 135 6.41 19.45 7.92
N LEU A 136 6.81 20.28 8.90
CA LEU A 136 7.91 21.23 8.77
C LEU A 136 9.15 20.67 9.44
N ASN A 137 10.31 20.93 8.86
CA ASN A 137 11.58 20.56 9.47
C ASN A 137 12.67 21.63 9.29
N ILE A 138 13.60 21.66 10.24
CA ILE A 138 14.91 22.33 10.18
C ILE A 138 15.95 21.36 10.73
N VAL A 139 17.15 21.43 10.16
CA VAL A 139 18.26 20.54 10.49
C VAL A 139 19.51 21.38 10.73
N LYS A 140 20.22 21.09 11.82
CA LYS A 140 21.61 21.56 12.03
C LYS A 140 22.53 20.37 12.03
N LEU A 141 23.51 20.36 11.12
CA LEU A 141 24.52 19.31 11.07
C LEU A 141 25.64 19.61 12.07
N MET A 142 25.73 18.82 13.13
CA MET A 142 26.73 19.00 14.19
C MET A 142 28.05 18.32 13.87
N SER A 143 28.01 17.15 13.22
CA SER A 143 29.21 16.39 12.86
C SER A 143 28.93 15.48 11.67
N LYS A 144 29.96 15.27 10.83
CA LYS A 144 29.99 14.31 9.73
C LYS A 144 31.39 13.70 9.66
N GLN A 145 31.52 12.44 9.97
CA GLN A 145 32.82 11.79 10.13
C GLN A 145 32.81 10.36 9.56
N GLN A 146 33.97 9.89 9.12
CA GLN A 146 34.19 8.48 8.80
C GLN A 146 34.48 7.73 10.11
N LEU A 147 33.59 6.88 10.53
CA LEU A 147 33.63 6.11 11.77
C LEU A 147 33.32 4.62 11.50
N PRO A 148 33.83 3.71 12.35
CA PRO A 148 33.58 2.29 12.12
C PRO A 148 32.10 1.93 12.34
N ASP A 149 31.55 1.10 11.44
CA ASP A 149 30.22 0.52 11.63
C ASP A 149 30.23 -0.56 12.73
N SER A 150 31.29 -1.36 12.78
CA SER A 150 31.45 -2.44 13.76
C SER A 150 32.71 -2.25 14.56
N ILE A 151 32.58 -2.34 15.90
CA ILE A 151 33.66 -2.10 16.86
C ILE A 151 33.75 -3.32 17.78
N GLN A 152 34.93 -3.95 17.83
CA GLN A 152 35.21 -4.97 18.84
C GLN A 152 35.79 -4.31 20.09
N TYR A 153 35.23 -4.61 21.21
CA TYR A 153 35.64 -4.05 22.49
C TYR A 153 35.56 -5.07 23.61
N ARG A 154 36.18 -4.76 24.74
CA ARG A 154 36.04 -5.48 26.01
C ARG A 154 36.06 -4.51 27.17
N VAL A 155 35.45 -4.90 28.25
CA VAL A 155 35.28 -4.06 29.44
C VAL A 155 35.58 -4.77 30.74
N ILE A 156 36.03 -4.01 31.76
CA ILE A 156 35.97 -4.40 33.15
C ILE A 156 35.13 -3.36 33.88
N GLN A 157 34.00 -3.77 34.42
CA GLN A 157 33.12 -2.92 35.22
C GLN A 157 33.63 -2.88 36.67
N VAL A 158 33.67 -1.68 37.22
CA VAL A 158 34.21 -1.46 38.57
C VAL A 158 33.14 -0.80 39.44
N ALA A 159 32.59 -1.53 40.36
CA ALA A 159 31.67 -1.04 41.39
C ALA A 159 32.30 -1.14 42.80
N ALA A 160 31.91 -0.20 43.66
CA ALA A 160 32.31 -0.20 45.07
C ALA A 160 31.22 0.44 45.93
N ALA A 161 31.41 0.45 47.26
CA ALA A 161 30.46 1.07 48.17
C ALA A 161 30.35 2.59 48.02
N SER A 162 31.43 3.23 47.51
CA SER A 162 31.43 4.66 47.16
C SER A 162 32.09 4.90 45.81
N GLN A 163 31.78 6.02 45.19
CA GLN A 163 32.37 6.44 43.90
C GLN A 163 33.90 6.64 44.04
N ALA A 164 34.37 7.15 45.19
CA ALA A 164 35.80 7.33 45.44
C ALA A 164 36.55 6.01 45.50
N GLU A 165 35.98 4.98 46.15
CA GLU A 165 36.53 3.63 46.15
C GLU A 165 36.50 2.97 44.78
N ALA A 166 35.41 3.17 44.01
CA ALA A 166 35.31 2.70 42.62
C ALA A 166 36.39 3.31 41.75
N LYS A 167 36.64 4.62 41.90
CA LYS A 167 37.72 5.32 41.22
C LYS A 167 39.09 4.75 41.54
N THR A 168 39.40 4.59 42.82
CA THR A 168 40.70 4.03 43.28
C THR A 168 40.93 2.63 42.70
N LYS A 169 39.88 1.79 42.66
CA LYS A 169 39.96 0.45 42.05
C LYS A 169 40.15 0.53 40.52
N ALA A 170 39.46 1.43 39.88
CA ALA A 170 39.58 1.65 38.42
C ALA A 170 40.99 2.10 38.07
N ASP A 171 41.54 3.08 38.79
CA ASP A 171 42.93 3.54 38.61
C ASP A 171 43.95 2.43 38.76
N SER A 172 43.75 1.56 39.77
CA SER A 172 44.61 0.38 40.01
C SER A 172 44.54 -0.60 38.86
N ILE A 173 43.34 -0.90 38.36
CA ILE A 173 43.14 -1.79 37.18
C ILE A 173 43.79 -1.17 35.93
N HIS A 174 43.51 0.10 35.69
CA HIS A 174 44.08 0.82 34.54
C HIS A 174 45.61 0.80 34.57
N SER A 175 46.21 1.07 35.72
CA SER A 175 47.67 1.05 35.94
C SER A 175 48.26 -0.35 35.73
N ALA A 176 47.59 -1.39 36.23
CA ALA A 176 48.01 -2.77 36.01
C ALA A 176 48.00 -3.17 34.53
N LEU A 177 46.92 -2.80 33.83
CA LEU A 177 46.81 -3.04 32.38
C LEU A 177 47.88 -2.27 31.58
N ALA A 178 48.15 -1.03 31.95
CA ALA A 178 49.19 -0.22 31.34
C ALA A 178 50.59 -0.81 31.58
N ALA A 179 50.81 -1.50 32.70
CA ALA A 179 52.00 -2.25 33.03
C ALA A 179 52.09 -3.63 32.36
N GLY A 180 51.11 -4.02 31.55
CA GLY A 180 51.12 -5.25 30.76
C GLY A 180 50.36 -6.42 31.40
N ALA A 181 49.55 -6.21 32.43
CA ALA A 181 48.72 -7.29 33.00
C ALA A 181 47.74 -7.82 31.94
N ASP A 182 47.45 -9.11 32.02
CA ASP A 182 46.44 -9.74 31.14
C ASP A 182 45.04 -9.28 31.48
N PHE A 183 44.30 -8.84 30.50
CA PHE A 183 42.98 -8.23 30.67
C PHE A 183 41.94 -9.23 31.19
N GLU A 184 41.92 -10.46 30.66
CA GLU A 184 40.95 -11.47 31.05
C GLU A 184 41.24 -12.01 32.45
N ALA A 185 42.53 -12.21 32.74
CA ALA A 185 42.95 -12.62 34.07
C ALA A 185 42.58 -11.56 35.13
N LEU A 186 42.72 -10.27 34.78
CA LEU A 186 42.34 -9.19 35.67
C LEU A 186 40.80 -9.07 35.80
N ALA A 187 40.05 -9.20 34.71
CA ALA A 187 38.60 -9.22 34.71
C ALA A 187 38.03 -10.32 35.62
N LYS A 188 38.62 -11.53 35.60
CA LYS A 188 38.24 -12.67 36.44
C LYS A 188 38.37 -12.38 37.93
N LYS A 189 39.36 -11.57 38.37
CA LYS A 189 39.48 -11.12 39.77
C LYS A 189 38.31 -10.27 40.25
N TYR A 190 37.57 -9.64 39.28
CA TYR A 190 36.37 -8.87 39.52
C TYR A 190 35.08 -9.61 39.17
N GLY A 191 35.14 -10.94 38.95
CA GLY A 191 33.99 -11.78 38.66
C GLY A 191 33.45 -11.61 37.23
N GLN A 192 34.28 -11.16 36.28
CA GLN A 192 33.88 -10.90 34.90
C GLN A 192 34.73 -11.70 33.92
N THR A 193 34.26 -11.93 32.72
CA THR A 193 34.98 -12.70 31.69
C THR A 193 36.07 -11.89 31.01
N GLY A 194 35.84 -10.60 30.78
CA GLY A 194 36.71 -9.73 29.98
C GLY A 194 36.78 -10.11 28.49
N GLU A 195 35.82 -10.91 28.02
CA GLU A 195 35.74 -11.37 26.65
C GLU A 195 35.50 -10.20 25.67
N LYS A 196 35.98 -10.36 24.46
CA LYS A 196 35.77 -9.41 23.38
C LYS A 196 34.36 -9.56 22.79
N ALA A 197 33.63 -8.47 22.69
CA ALA A 197 32.31 -8.40 22.07
C ALA A 197 32.30 -7.44 20.87
N TRP A 198 31.45 -7.68 19.93
CA TRP A 198 31.23 -6.76 18.83
C TRP A 198 29.97 -5.92 19.08
N MET A 199 30.07 -4.61 18.82
CA MET A 199 28.93 -3.69 18.75
C MET A 199 28.84 -3.12 17.34
N THR A 200 27.65 -3.14 16.74
CA THR A 200 27.38 -2.50 15.45
C THR A 200 26.57 -1.23 15.65
N THR A 201 26.67 -0.29 14.71
CA THR A 201 25.89 0.96 14.71
C THR A 201 24.40 0.69 14.87
N LYS A 202 23.88 -0.34 14.19
CA LYS A 202 22.46 -0.71 14.24
C LYS A 202 21.91 -1.04 15.62
N GLN A 203 22.77 -1.41 16.57
CA GLN A 203 22.33 -1.76 17.94
C GLN A 203 21.92 -0.53 18.75
N TYR A 204 22.30 0.69 18.36
CA TYR A 204 22.00 1.90 19.12
C TYR A 204 21.37 3.04 18.29
N GLU A 205 21.51 3.04 16.97
CA GLU A 205 21.16 4.19 16.13
C GLU A 205 19.65 4.48 16.03
N TYR A 206 18.80 3.52 16.37
CA TYR A 206 17.33 3.67 16.39
C TYR A 206 16.75 3.94 17.78
N ALA A 207 17.60 4.22 18.77
CA ALA A 207 17.14 4.58 20.11
C ALA A 207 16.33 5.88 20.08
N GLN A 208 15.24 5.93 20.84
CA GLN A 208 14.44 7.15 20.97
C GLN A 208 15.00 8.11 22.03
N THR A 209 15.73 7.57 22.96
CA THR A 209 16.41 8.32 24.04
C THR A 209 17.77 7.72 24.32
N MET A 210 18.69 8.53 24.79
CA MET A 210 19.99 8.06 25.21
C MET A 210 20.48 8.89 26.41
N ASP A 211 20.76 8.19 27.50
CA ASP A 211 21.30 8.81 28.70
C ASP A 211 22.78 9.23 28.53
N LYS A 212 23.27 10.00 29.51
CA LYS A 212 24.63 10.53 29.50
C LYS A 212 25.69 9.42 29.46
N ASP A 213 25.47 8.33 30.19
CA ASP A 213 26.43 7.25 30.33
C ASP A 213 26.57 6.45 29.05
N ASN A 214 25.44 6.09 28.45
CA ASN A 214 25.42 5.44 27.14
C ASN A 214 26.04 6.32 26.04
N LYS A 215 25.77 7.64 26.04
CA LYS A 215 26.45 8.59 25.15
C LYS A 215 27.96 8.58 25.32
N ALA A 216 28.44 8.64 26.56
CA ALA A 216 29.86 8.61 26.85
C ALA A 216 30.51 7.30 26.37
N PHE A 217 29.85 6.18 26.64
CA PHE A 217 30.31 4.86 26.21
C PHE A 217 30.40 4.74 24.68
N ILE A 218 29.34 5.07 23.96
CA ILE A 218 29.30 4.99 22.49
C ILE A 218 30.30 5.97 21.84
N ASN A 219 30.42 7.17 22.37
CA ASN A 219 31.40 8.13 21.86
C ASN A 219 32.83 7.63 22.06
N THR A 220 33.15 7.05 23.22
CA THR A 220 34.46 6.46 23.48
C THR A 220 34.74 5.29 22.53
N LEU A 221 33.77 4.40 22.28
CA LEU A 221 33.92 3.31 21.31
C LEU A 221 34.28 3.82 19.91
N ASN A 222 33.65 4.92 19.49
CA ASN A 222 33.90 5.50 18.16
C ASN A 222 35.25 6.20 18.06
N THR A 223 35.71 6.86 19.13
CA THR A 223 36.87 7.78 19.11
C THR A 223 38.16 7.25 19.74
N ALA A 224 38.08 6.33 20.71
CA ALA A 224 39.24 5.80 21.41
C ALA A 224 40.21 5.09 20.46
N SER A 225 41.51 5.24 20.69
CA SER A 225 42.51 4.49 19.92
C SER A 225 42.41 2.97 20.15
N VAL A 226 42.62 2.21 19.10
CA VAL A 226 42.65 0.73 19.20
C VAL A 226 43.76 0.31 20.17
N ASN A 227 43.46 -0.66 21.02
CA ASN A 227 44.30 -1.20 22.08
C ASN A 227 44.59 -0.23 23.25
N ALA A 228 44.12 1.02 23.24
CA ALA A 228 44.23 1.90 24.40
C ALA A 228 43.19 1.51 25.45
N TYR A 229 43.61 1.64 26.73
CA TYR A 229 42.69 1.49 27.87
C TYR A 229 42.06 2.86 28.17
N ASN A 230 40.75 2.90 28.27
CA ASN A 230 39.99 4.08 28.58
C ASN A 230 39.18 3.86 29.87
N GLU A 231 39.28 4.81 30.78
CA GLU A 231 38.52 4.80 32.01
C GLU A 231 37.31 5.74 31.83
N LEU A 232 36.14 5.20 32.06
CA LEU A 232 34.85 5.91 31.95
C LEU A 232 34.12 5.84 33.28
N GLN A 233 33.68 6.98 33.80
CA GLN A 233 32.73 7.01 34.88
C GLN A 233 31.32 6.82 34.31
N LEU A 234 30.62 5.76 34.74
CA LEU A 234 29.24 5.46 34.36
C LEU A 234 28.41 5.26 35.62
N GLY A 235 27.48 6.18 35.88
CA GLY A 235 26.71 6.22 37.14
C GLY A 235 27.60 6.41 38.35
N GLN A 236 27.49 5.49 39.32
CA GLN A 236 28.31 5.47 40.56
C GLN A 236 29.57 4.62 40.40
N GLY A 237 29.75 3.95 39.29
CA GLY A 237 30.89 3.08 39.02
C GLY A 237 31.80 3.61 37.91
N TYR A 238 32.78 2.76 37.58
CA TYR A 238 33.72 2.99 36.48
C TYR A 238 33.74 1.79 35.52
N VAL A 239 34.13 2.04 34.30
CA VAL A 239 34.36 1.00 33.28
C VAL A 239 35.72 1.21 32.69
N ILE A 240 36.59 0.20 32.70
CA ILE A 240 37.81 0.17 31.90
C ILE A 240 37.46 -0.45 30.57
N LEU A 241 37.51 0.35 29.49
CA LEU A 241 37.13 -0.04 28.16
C LEU A 241 38.37 -0.11 27.26
N GLN A 242 38.48 -1.17 26.48
CA GLN A 242 39.47 -1.29 25.42
C GLN A 242 38.76 -1.54 24.11
N VAL A 243 39.00 -0.71 23.10
CA VAL A 243 38.66 -1.01 21.71
C VAL A 243 39.71 -1.94 21.13
N CYS A 244 39.31 -3.11 20.66
CA CYS A 244 40.21 -4.17 20.20
C CYS A 244 40.37 -4.19 18.67
N ASP A 245 39.28 -3.88 17.92
CA ASP A 245 39.29 -3.90 16.45
C ASP A 245 38.14 -3.02 15.92
N ARG A 246 38.25 -2.61 14.67
CA ARG A 246 37.25 -1.83 13.93
C ARG A 246 37.09 -2.32 12.52
N LYS A 247 35.87 -2.41 12.05
CA LYS A 247 35.52 -2.85 10.68
C LYS A 247 34.52 -1.92 10.03
N ALA A 248 34.55 -1.88 8.71
CA ALA A 248 33.60 -1.16 7.85
C ALA A 248 33.47 0.33 8.24
N MET A 249 34.41 1.14 7.75
CA MET A 249 34.34 2.60 7.91
C MET A 249 33.18 3.17 7.09
N VAL A 250 32.26 3.87 7.75
CA VAL A 250 31.07 4.47 7.15
C VAL A 250 30.94 5.93 7.58
N THR A 251 30.26 6.73 6.77
CA THR A 251 29.98 8.10 7.15
C THR A 251 28.87 8.12 8.21
N LYS A 252 29.17 8.66 9.37
CA LYS A 252 28.19 8.88 10.45
C LYS A 252 27.97 10.36 10.69
N TYR A 253 26.75 10.67 11.13
CA TYR A 253 26.26 12.02 11.30
C TYR A 253 25.76 12.23 12.72
N VAL A 254 26.02 13.42 13.26
CA VAL A 254 25.31 13.97 14.42
C VAL A 254 24.54 15.18 13.91
N ALA A 255 23.23 15.13 13.98
CA ALA A 255 22.39 16.26 13.55
C ALA A 255 21.32 16.54 14.60
N ALA A 256 21.01 17.82 14.77
CA ALA A 256 19.86 18.26 15.53
C ALA A 256 18.72 18.59 14.57
N VAL A 257 17.58 17.95 14.77
CA VAL A 257 16.42 18.09 13.90
C VAL A 257 15.23 18.57 14.72
N ILE A 258 14.58 19.63 14.27
CA ILE A 258 13.25 20.01 14.74
C ILE A 258 12.30 19.70 13.60
N LYS A 259 11.46 18.69 13.80
CA LYS A 259 10.45 18.25 12.83
C LYS A 259 9.10 18.12 13.54
N LYS A 260 8.11 18.85 13.04
CA LYS A 260 6.76 18.86 13.62
C LYS A 260 5.72 18.71 12.53
N GLU A 261 4.67 18.00 12.85
CA GLU A 261 3.50 17.86 12.00
C GLU A 261 2.75 19.20 11.88
N ILE A 262 2.21 19.47 10.69
CA ILE A 262 1.37 20.63 10.44
C ILE A 262 -0.04 20.30 10.92
N GLN A 263 -0.36 20.62 12.16
CA GLN A 263 -1.63 20.33 12.80
C GLN A 263 -2.59 21.52 12.73
N PHE A 264 -3.88 21.24 12.77
CA PHE A 264 -4.92 22.26 12.91
C PHE A 264 -5.11 22.62 14.38
N SER A 265 -5.52 23.87 14.65
CA SER A 265 -5.90 24.34 15.98
C SER A 265 -7.33 23.93 16.34
N ASN A 266 -7.65 24.01 17.64
CA ASN A 266 -9.02 23.87 18.13
C ASN A 266 -10.00 24.85 17.49
N ASP A 267 -9.56 26.06 17.15
CA ASP A 267 -10.40 27.05 16.49
C ASP A 267 -10.73 26.68 15.04
N THR A 268 -9.72 26.15 14.33
CA THR A 268 -9.91 25.61 12.98
C THR A 268 -10.88 24.42 13.01
N TYR A 269 -10.70 23.50 13.97
CA TYR A 269 -11.61 22.37 14.13
C TYR A 269 -13.06 22.82 14.42
N ARG A 270 -13.24 23.70 15.41
CA ARG A 270 -14.58 24.22 15.76
C ARG A 270 -15.25 24.93 14.59
N THR A 271 -14.50 25.67 13.81
CA THR A 271 -15.02 26.36 12.62
C THR A 271 -15.51 25.36 11.58
N ALA A 272 -14.73 24.31 11.28
CA ALA A 272 -15.12 23.24 10.37
C ALA A 272 -16.34 22.47 10.90
N PHE A 273 -16.32 22.09 12.17
CA PHE A 273 -17.41 21.39 12.85
C PHE A 273 -18.72 22.18 12.77
N ASN A 274 -18.71 23.44 13.19
CA ASN A 274 -19.91 24.27 13.20
C ASN A 274 -20.48 24.49 11.79
N LYS A 275 -19.59 24.73 10.81
CA LYS A 275 -19.99 24.89 9.41
C LYS A 275 -20.64 23.64 8.87
N PHE A 276 -20.04 22.47 9.10
CA PHE A 276 -20.56 21.21 8.59
C PHE A 276 -21.83 20.77 9.34
N SER A 277 -21.85 20.89 10.65
CA SER A 277 -23.04 20.61 11.47
C SER A 277 -24.24 21.47 11.08
N SER A 278 -24.03 22.78 10.83
CA SER A 278 -25.08 23.68 10.34
C SER A 278 -25.59 23.25 8.96
N TYR A 279 -24.69 22.81 8.07
CA TYR A 279 -25.09 22.28 6.77
C TYR A 279 -25.94 21.02 6.88
N VAL A 280 -25.52 20.04 7.69
CA VAL A 280 -26.27 18.80 7.91
C VAL A 280 -27.63 19.09 8.50
N SER A 281 -27.70 19.96 9.52
CA SER A 281 -28.96 20.35 10.18
C SER A 281 -29.92 21.08 9.25
N ALA A 282 -29.41 21.89 8.34
CA ALA A 282 -30.20 22.59 7.33
C ALA A 282 -30.76 21.68 6.22
N ASN A 283 -30.17 20.47 6.07
CA ASN A 283 -30.50 19.50 5.03
C ASN A 283 -30.85 18.12 5.63
N PRO A 284 -31.91 17.98 6.39
CA PRO A 284 -32.23 16.74 7.13
C PRO A 284 -32.68 15.59 6.21
N LYS A 285 -33.09 15.89 4.97
CA LYS A 285 -33.51 14.90 3.99
C LYS A 285 -32.34 14.55 3.07
N SER A 286 -32.20 13.29 2.74
CA SER A 286 -31.11 12.79 1.89
C SER A 286 -31.03 13.51 0.54
N GLU A 287 -32.18 13.76 -0.12
CA GLU A 287 -32.22 14.47 -1.41
C GLU A 287 -31.65 15.89 -1.29
N ASP A 288 -32.05 16.65 -0.25
CA ASP A 288 -31.61 18.02 -0.02
C ASP A 288 -30.11 18.04 0.34
N LEU A 289 -29.67 17.12 1.22
CA LEU A 289 -28.29 16.96 1.63
C LEU A 289 -27.37 16.71 0.41
N LEU A 290 -27.74 15.77 -0.43
CA LEU A 290 -26.93 15.40 -1.60
C LEU A 290 -26.95 16.48 -2.68
N LYS A 291 -28.13 17.07 -2.95
CA LYS A 291 -28.30 18.12 -3.97
C LYS A 291 -27.57 19.42 -3.62
N ASN A 292 -27.58 19.82 -2.35
CA ASN A 292 -26.98 21.07 -1.92
C ASN A 292 -25.48 20.96 -1.60
N ALA A 293 -24.92 19.75 -1.55
CA ALA A 293 -23.53 19.51 -1.17
C ALA A 293 -22.54 20.34 -1.99
N THR A 294 -22.57 20.23 -3.32
CA THR A 294 -21.63 20.92 -4.21
C THR A 294 -21.72 22.45 -4.08
N LYS A 295 -22.94 22.99 -3.94
CA LYS A 295 -23.14 24.45 -3.76
C LYS A 295 -22.55 24.93 -2.43
N SER A 296 -22.55 24.07 -1.42
CA SER A 296 -21.99 24.35 -0.09
C SER A 296 -20.49 24.04 0.03
N GLY A 297 -19.85 23.59 -1.07
CA GLY A 297 -18.43 23.26 -1.14
C GLY A 297 -18.09 21.86 -0.63
N TYR A 298 -19.07 20.96 -0.55
CA TYR A 298 -18.88 19.58 -0.14
C TYR A 298 -18.92 18.61 -1.33
N ARG A 299 -18.16 17.53 -1.22
CA ARG A 299 -18.13 16.46 -2.23
C ARG A 299 -18.90 15.25 -1.71
N VAL A 300 -19.87 14.79 -2.50
CA VAL A 300 -20.54 13.51 -2.28
C VAL A 300 -19.70 12.40 -2.86
N GLN A 301 -19.49 11.35 -2.09
CA GLN A 301 -18.75 10.14 -2.49
C GLN A 301 -19.71 8.95 -2.37
N ASN A 302 -19.47 7.91 -3.17
CA ASN A 302 -20.23 6.66 -3.14
C ASN A 302 -19.32 5.52 -2.68
N LEU A 303 -19.89 4.62 -1.89
CA LEU A 303 -19.25 3.36 -1.52
C LEU A 303 -20.31 2.27 -1.63
N ASN A 304 -20.08 1.33 -2.53
CA ASN A 304 -21.03 0.28 -2.86
C ASN A 304 -20.59 -1.07 -2.27
N ASP A 305 -21.53 -1.98 -2.15
CA ASP A 305 -21.32 -3.37 -1.75
C ASP A 305 -20.66 -3.55 -0.38
N MET A 306 -20.93 -2.65 0.55
CA MET A 306 -20.48 -2.79 1.93
C MET A 306 -21.17 -4.00 2.59
N THR A 307 -20.40 -4.85 3.21
CA THR A 307 -20.88 -5.98 4.01
C THR A 307 -20.53 -5.80 5.49
N THR A 308 -21.08 -6.62 6.36
CA THR A 308 -20.75 -6.61 7.81
C THR A 308 -19.27 -6.95 8.09
N ALA A 309 -18.53 -7.43 7.10
CA ALA A 309 -17.09 -7.63 7.18
C ALA A 309 -16.28 -6.34 6.88
N THR A 310 -16.95 -5.24 6.49
CA THR A 310 -16.30 -3.94 6.24
C THR A 310 -15.85 -3.32 7.56
N HIS A 311 -14.57 -2.94 7.66
CA HIS A 311 -13.99 -2.39 8.90
C HIS A 311 -14.02 -0.87 8.98
N TYR A 312 -14.06 -0.18 7.83
CA TYR A 312 -14.01 1.29 7.74
C TYR A 312 -14.95 1.81 6.65
N VAL A 313 -15.49 2.99 6.85
CA VAL A 313 -16.13 3.74 5.76
C VAL A 313 -15.02 4.32 4.89
N ALA A 314 -14.90 3.85 3.66
CA ALA A 314 -13.77 4.15 2.77
C ALA A 314 -12.43 3.82 3.47
N ASN A 315 -11.51 4.78 3.53
CA ASN A 315 -10.23 4.64 4.23
C ASN A 315 -10.18 5.46 5.54
N ILE A 316 -11.35 5.81 6.10
CA ILE A 316 -11.44 6.64 7.30
C ILE A 316 -11.45 5.71 8.51
N HIS A 317 -10.45 5.84 9.38
CA HIS A 317 -10.39 5.10 10.63
C HIS A 317 -11.46 5.59 11.63
N SER A 318 -11.69 4.84 12.71
CA SER A 318 -12.62 5.20 13.78
C SER A 318 -14.06 5.45 13.31
N THR A 319 -14.53 4.70 12.28
CA THR A 319 -15.88 4.82 11.70
C THR A 319 -16.87 3.77 12.20
N ARG A 320 -16.60 3.14 13.34
CA ARG A 320 -17.42 2.06 13.90
C ARG A 320 -18.88 2.46 14.10
N ASP A 321 -19.14 3.63 14.68
CA ASP A 321 -20.52 4.07 14.95
C ASP A 321 -21.27 4.34 13.63
N ALA A 322 -20.57 4.85 12.62
CA ALA A 322 -21.11 5.00 11.29
C ALA A 322 -21.44 3.64 10.64
N LEU A 323 -20.56 2.64 10.77
CA LEU A 323 -20.80 1.28 10.27
C LEU A 323 -22.01 0.65 10.95
N LYS A 324 -22.09 0.75 12.27
CA LYS A 324 -23.26 0.26 13.03
C LYS A 324 -24.55 0.90 12.54
N TRP A 325 -24.55 2.22 12.39
CA TRP A 325 -25.70 2.94 11.85
C TRP A 325 -26.05 2.46 10.43
N ILE A 326 -25.07 2.29 9.53
CA ILE A 326 -25.28 1.82 8.16
C ILE A 326 -26.03 0.47 8.15
N PHE A 327 -25.67 -0.47 9.03
CA PHE A 327 -26.28 -1.81 9.05
C PHE A 327 -27.59 -1.89 9.84
N GLU A 328 -27.96 -0.85 10.60
CA GLU A 328 -29.24 -0.78 11.34
C GLU A 328 -30.29 0.12 10.66
N SER A 329 -29.90 1.00 9.73
CA SER A 329 -30.75 2.02 9.12
C SER A 329 -31.54 1.51 7.91
N LYS A 330 -32.45 2.36 7.40
CA LYS A 330 -33.30 2.12 6.23
C LYS A 330 -32.83 2.98 5.04
N GLU A 331 -33.17 2.54 3.84
CA GLU A 331 -32.91 3.29 2.62
C GLU A 331 -33.46 4.72 2.70
N GLY A 332 -32.66 5.69 2.27
CA GLY A 332 -32.99 7.11 2.26
C GLY A 332 -32.73 7.84 3.57
N GLU A 333 -32.40 7.16 4.66
CA GLU A 333 -32.07 7.80 5.92
C GLU A 333 -30.70 8.50 5.88
N VAL A 334 -30.58 9.57 6.66
CA VAL A 334 -29.37 10.36 6.87
C VAL A 334 -28.87 10.11 8.29
N SER A 335 -27.58 9.82 8.43
CA SER A 335 -26.95 9.58 9.73
C SER A 335 -26.79 10.87 10.55
N PRO A 336 -26.57 10.75 11.86
CA PRO A 336 -25.89 11.80 12.60
C PRO A 336 -24.52 12.12 11.98
N MET A 337 -23.97 13.29 12.31
CA MET A 337 -22.58 13.61 11.99
C MET A 337 -21.66 12.86 12.96
N TYR A 338 -20.65 12.18 12.42
CA TYR A 338 -19.65 11.46 13.19
C TYR A 338 -18.29 12.18 13.14
N GLU A 339 -17.59 12.15 14.24
CA GLU A 339 -16.19 12.56 14.36
C GLU A 339 -15.31 11.29 14.23
N CYS A 340 -14.48 11.22 13.21
CA CYS A 340 -13.73 10.03 12.81
C CYS A 340 -12.26 10.34 12.58
N GLY A 341 -11.50 9.31 12.17
CA GLY A 341 -10.06 9.40 12.02
C GLY A 341 -9.38 9.61 13.37
N ASP A 342 -8.35 10.44 13.38
CA ASP A 342 -7.69 10.94 14.58
C ASP A 342 -8.31 12.28 15.02
N ASN A 343 -9.64 12.35 15.09
CA ASN A 343 -10.46 13.56 15.29
C ASN A 343 -10.26 14.63 14.22
N ASN A 344 -9.96 14.20 12.99
CA ASN A 344 -9.70 15.08 11.85
C ASN A 344 -10.67 14.86 10.68
N HIS A 345 -11.66 14.00 10.82
CA HIS A 345 -12.69 13.75 9.84
C HIS A 345 -14.09 13.96 10.43
N LEU A 346 -14.93 14.67 9.68
CA LEU A 346 -16.36 14.85 10.00
C LEU A 346 -17.15 14.15 8.91
N LEU A 347 -17.91 13.12 9.29
CA LEU A 347 -18.58 12.21 8.36
C LEU A 347 -20.10 12.27 8.54
N VAL A 348 -20.85 12.38 7.44
CA VAL A 348 -22.28 12.09 7.37
C VAL A 348 -22.55 11.08 6.27
N VAL A 349 -23.44 10.14 6.53
CA VAL A 349 -23.74 9.02 5.64
C VAL A 349 -25.23 9.05 5.27
N VAL A 350 -25.54 8.73 4.03
CA VAL A 350 -26.87 8.43 3.52
C VAL A 350 -26.90 6.97 3.10
N LEU A 351 -27.83 6.19 3.62
CA LEU A 351 -28.05 4.83 3.16
C LEU A 351 -28.82 4.87 1.84
N ASP A 352 -28.11 4.56 0.75
CA ASP A 352 -28.66 4.66 -0.61
C ASP A 352 -29.48 3.41 -0.98
N LYS A 353 -28.91 2.21 -0.79
CA LYS A 353 -29.59 0.95 -1.13
C LYS A 353 -29.19 -0.22 -0.26
N ILE A 354 -30.11 -1.15 -0.05
CA ILE A 354 -29.90 -2.43 0.62
C ILE A 354 -30.06 -3.56 -0.41
N HIS A 355 -28.99 -4.29 -0.65
CA HIS A 355 -28.99 -5.47 -1.51
C HIS A 355 -29.16 -6.71 -0.64
N ARG A 356 -30.35 -7.29 -0.69
CA ARG A 356 -30.66 -8.50 0.08
C ARG A 356 -30.08 -9.75 -0.56
N ILE A 357 -29.91 -10.80 0.23
CA ILE A 357 -29.52 -12.13 -0.26
C ILE A 357 -30.49 -12.60 -1.35
N GLY A 358 -29.95 -13.10 -2.47
CA GLY A 358 -30.75 -13.53 -3.61
C GLY A 358 -30.08 -13.24 -4.94
N TYR A 359 -30.75 -12.44 -5.76
CA TYR A 359 -30.20 -11.98 -7.06
C TYR A 359 -30.52 -10.49 -7.20
N ARG A 360 -29.52 -9.70 -7.62
CA ARG A 360 -29.75 -8.31 -8.01
C ARG A 360 -30.54 -8.28 -9.30
N ASP A 361 -31.57 -7.47 -9.36
CA ASP A 361 -32.46 -7.37 -10.52
C ASP A 361 -32.08 -6.20 -11.46
N LEU A 362 -32.84 -6.06 -12.56
CA LEU A 362 -32.63 -5.01 -13.55
C LEU A 362 -32.90 -3.59 -13.05
N SER A 363 -33.47 -3.39 -11.87
CA SER A 363 -33.63 -2.06 -11.27
C SER A 363 -32.32 -1.54 -10.71
N ASP A 364 -31.35 -2.45 -10.45
CA ASP A 364 -29.98 -2.06 -10.10
C ASP A 364 -29.28 -1.45 -11.33
N PRO A 365 -28.81 -0.18 -11.24
CA PRO A 365 -28.15 0.47 -12.36
C PRO A 365 -26.93 -0.26 -12.89
N GLN A 366 -26.14 -0.92 -12.03
CA GLN A 366 -24.96 -1.66 -12.43
C GLN A 366 -25.34 -2.92 -13.20
N VAL A 367 -26.34 -3.65 -12.73
CA VAL A 367 -26.90 -4.82 -13.43
C VAL A 367 -27.46 -4.39 -14.78
N LYS A 368 -28.26 -3.33 -14.83
CA LYS A 368 -28.86 -2.83 -16.08
C LYS A 368 -27.81 -2.43 -17.10
N GLU A 369 -26.77 -1.71 -16.70
CA GLU A 369 -25.67 -1.32 -17.63
C GLU A 369 -24.89 -2.54 -18.13
N MET A 370 -24.61 -3.51 -17.26
CA MET A 370 -23.90 -4.74 -17.65
C MET A 370 -24.75 -5.56 -18.65
N VAL A 371 -26.03 -5.76 -18.36
CA VAL A 371 -26.95 -6.47 -19.25
C VAL A 371 -27.11 -5.75 -20.58
N LYS A 372 -27.25 -4.42 -20.57
CA LYS A 372 -27.36 -3.60 -21.77
C LYS A 372 -26.12 -3.70 -22.66
N ALA A 373 -24.93 -3.68 -22.06
CA ALA A 373 -23.68 -3.86 -22.82
C ALA A 373 -23.63 -5.22 -23.53
N GLU A 374 -24.08 -6.30 -22.88
CA GLU A 374 -24.14 -7.63 -23.51
C GLU A 374 -25.23 -7.70 -24.60
N VAL A 375 -26.41 -7.08 -24.40
CA VAL A 375 -27.44 -6.99 -25.44
C VAL A 375 -26.93 -6.23 -26.67
N ILE A 376 -26.26 -5.08 -26.50
CA ILE A 376 -25.66 -4.32 -27.59
C ILE A 376 -24.67 -5.19 -28.37
N LYS A 377 -23.81 -5.92 -27.64
CA LYS A 377 -22.85 -6.84 -28.24
C LYS A 377 -23.51 -7.94 -29.04
N ASP A 378 -24.55 -8.56 -28.50
CA ASP A 378 -25.30 -9.61 -29.18
C ASP A 378 -25.96 -9.09 -30.48
N LYS A 379 -26.61 -7.95 -30.44
CA LYS A 379 -27.22 -7.33 -31.61
C LYS A 379 -26.21 -6.92 -32.68
N LYS A 380 -25.04 -6.40 -32.28
CA LYS A 380 -23.94 -6.15 -33.21
C LYS A 380 -23.44 -7.43 -33.87
N ALA A 381 -23.32 -8.52 -33.09
CA ALA A 381 -22.98 -9.82 -33.63
C ALA A 381 -23.99 -10.31 -34.67
N GLU A 382 -25.29 -10.19 -34.40
CA GLU A 382 -26.36 -10.57 -35.32
C GLU A 382 -26.26 -9.78 -36.63
N LEU A 383 -26.07 -8.46 -36.56
CA LEU A 383 -25.89 -7.62 -37.75
C LEU A 383 -24.69 -8.05 -38.58
N ILE A 384 -23.57 -8.32 -37.95
CA ILE A 384 -22.36 -8.78 -38.63
C ILE A 384 -22.58 -10.18 -39.22
N MET A 385 -23.17 -11.10 -38.47
CA MET A 385 -23.44 -12.46 -38.95
C MET A 385 -24.38 -12.45 -40.18
N ALA A 386 -25.40 -11.61 -40.19
CA ALA A 386 -26.27 -11.42 -41.35
C ALA A 386 -25.48 -10.84 -42.55
N LYS A 387 -24.59 -9.86 -42.33
CA LYS A 387 -23.75 -9.27 -43.39
C LYS A 387 -22.79 -10.28 -44.02
N VAL A 388 -22.28 -11.23 -43.24
CA VAL A 388 -21.29 -12.24 -43.67
C VAL A 388 -21.91 -13.59 -44.02
N ALA A 389 -23.23 -13.69 -44.02
CA ALA A 389 -23.92 -14.91 -44.36
C ALA A 389 -23.50 -15.34 -45.79
N GLY A 390 -23.19 -16.64 -45.95
CA GLY A 390 -22.75 -17.24 -47.22
C GLY A 390 -21.31 -16.92 -47.65
N VAL A 391 -20.54 -16.18 -46.87
CA VAL A 391 -19.10 -15.94 -47.13
C VAL A 391 -18.32 -17.21 -46.87
N LYS A 392 -17.55 -17.68 -47.89
CA LYS A 392 -16.81 -18.96 -47.88
C LYS A 392 -15.31 -18.81 -48.19
N SER A 393 -14.81 -17.56 -48.21
CA SER A 393 -13.38 -17.29 -48.45
C SER A 393 -12.92 -16.02 -47.74
N ILE A 394 -11.62 -15.95 -47.47
CA ILE A 394 -10.98 -14.76 -46.87
C ILE A 394 -11.12 -13.53 -47.80
N ALA A 395 -11.00 -13.75 -49.13
CA ALA A 395 -11.15 -12.66 -50.10
C ALA A 395 -12.60 -12.09 -50.08
N ALA A 396 -13.61 -12.95 -50.00
CA ALA A 396 -14.99 -12.51 -49.89
C ALA A 396 -15.27 -11.82 -48.52
N ALA A 397 -14.67 -12.27 -47.44
CA ALA A 397 -14.75 -11.60 -46.14
C ALA A 397 -14.09 -10.21 -46.16
N LYS A 398 -12.93 -10.07 -46.82
CA LYS A 398 -12.25 -8.78 -47.00
C LYS A 398 -13.12 -7.81 -47.78
N ALA A 399 -13.79 -8.28 -48.86
CA ALA A 399 -14.73 -7.45 -49.65
C ALA A 399 -15.95 -6.98 -48.82
N LYS A 400 -16.29 -7.68 -47.73
CA LYS A 400 -17.32 -7.27 -46.74
C LYS A 400 -16.77 -6.35 -45.64
N GLY A 401 -15.47 -5.96 -45.69
CA GLY A 401 -14.84 -5.04 -44.76
C GLY A 401 -14.17 -5.72 -43.55
N ALA A 402 -13.80 -7.00 -43.65
CA ALA A 402 -13.06 -7.66 -42.60
C ALA A 402 -11.63 -7.12 -42.47
N LYS A 403 -11.13 -7.05 -41.21
CA LYS A 403 -9.71 -6.87 -40.92
C LYS A 403 -9.03 -8.24 -41.03
N ILE A 404 -8.06 -8.34 -41.94
CA ILE A 404 -7.39 -9.62 -42.24
C ILE A 404 -6.09 -9.72 -41.40
N ALA A 405 -5.89 -10.87 -40.76
CA ALA A 405 -4.67 -11.17 -40.00
C ALA A 405 -4.28 -12.65 -40.17
N THR A 406 -3.00 -12.94 -40.00
CA THR A 406 -2.53 -14.31 -39.80
C THR A 406 -2.32 -14.53 -38.31
N VAL A 407 -2.88 -15.61 -37.79
CA VAL A 407 -2.74 -15.97 -36.39
C VAL A 407 -2.10 -17.37 -36.31
N ASN A 408 -1.00 -17.42 -35.59
CA ASN A 408 -0.20 -18.63 -35.44
C ASN A 408 -0.33 -19.19 -34.01
N GLN A 409 0.09 -20.43 -33.82
CA GLN A 409 0.22 -21.08 -32.50
C GLN A 409 -1.10 -21.16 -31.73
N ILE A 410 -2.20 -21.36 -32.44
CA ILE A 410 -3.53 -21.52 -31.83
C ILE A 410 -3.62 -22.94 -31.26
N THR A 411 -3.93 -23.04 -29.97
CA THR A 411 -4.18 -24.31 -29.30
C THR A 411 -5.58 -24.32 -28.67
N PHE A 412 -6.15 -25.50 -28.46
CA PHE A 412 -7.41 -25.62 -27.73
C PHE A 412 -7.26 -25.29 -26.23
N ALA A 413 -6.05 -25.45 -25.70
CA ALA A 413 -5.76 -25.30 -24.27
C ALA A 413 -5.81 -23.85 -23.77
N ALA A 414 -5.72 -22.85 -24.68
CA ALA A 414 -5.70 -21.44 -24.30
C ALA A 414 -6.51 -20.58 -25.27
N PRO A 415 -7.20 -19.52 -24.77
CA PRO A 415 -7.86 -18.54 -25.62
C PRO A 415 -6.85 -17.82 -26.53
N THR A 416 -7.17 -17.73 -27.81
CA THR A 416 -6.34 -17.02 -28.79
C THR A 416 -6.55 -15.51 -28.67
N PHE A 417 -5.48 -14.74 -28.50
CA PHE A 417 -5.53 -13.28 -28.57
C PHE A 417 -5.58 -12.82 -30.03
N ILE A 418 -6.59 -12.00 -30.36
CA ILE A 418 -6.79 -11.42 -31.70
C ILE A 418 -6.45 -9.94 -31.67
N SER A 419 -5.31 -9.56 -32.22
CA SER A 419 -4.85 -8.15 -32.23
C SER A 419 -5.80 -7.20 -32.94
N ALA A 420 -6.50 -7.67 -33.97
CA ALA A 420 -7.47 -6.85 -34.72
C ALA A 420 -8.67 -6.37 -33.88
N THR A 421 -8.98 -7.06 -32.80
CA THR A 421 -10.08 -6.73 -31.86
C THR A 421 -9.60 -6.44 -30.45
N GLY A 422 -8.30 -6.68 -30.16
CA GLY A 422 -7.69 -6.46 -28.84
C GLY A 422 -8.20 -7.39 -27.74
N ALA A 423 -8.75 -8.55 -28.10
CA ALA A 423 -9.37 -9.45 -27.14
C ALA A 423 -8.90 -10.91 -27.28
N SER A 424 -8.99 -11.66 -26.18
CA SER A 424 -8.84 -13.12 -26.17
C SER A 424 -10.16 -13.78 -26.52
N GLU A 425 -10.11 -14.69 -27.51
CA GLU A 425 -11.28 -15.28 -28.14
C GLU A 425 -11.31 -16.81 -28.02
N PRO A 426 -11.83 -17.36 -26.90
CA PRO A 426 -11.90 -18.81 -26.69
C PRO A 426 -12.80 -19.51 -27.72
N ALA A 427 -13.85 -18.85 -28.21
CA ALA A 427 -14.72 -19.39 -29.22
C ALA A 427 -13.97 -19.62 -30.55
N VAL A 428 -13.02 -18.74 -30.90
CA VAL A 428 -12.17 -18.90 -32.08
C VAL A 428 -11.23 -20.10 -31.89
N SER A 429 -10.59 -20.26 -30.72
CA SER A 429 -9.73 -21.40 -30.42
C SER A 429 -10.47 -22.71 -30.56
N GLY A 430 -11.70 -22.82 -30.03
CA GLY A 430 -12.54 -23.98 -30.14
C GLY A 430 -12.94 -24.30 -31.60
N ALA A 431 -13.39 -23.30 -32.36
CA ALA A 431 -13.78 -23.43 -33.75
C ALA A 431 -12.60 -23.86 -34.66
N VAL A 432 -11.41 -23.28 -34.42
CA VAL A 432 -10.18 -23.64 -35.16
C VAL A 432 -9.78 -25.07 -34.90
N SER A 433 -9.84 -25.52 -33.65
CA SER A 433 -9.55 -26.93 -33.30
C SER A 433 -10.47 -27.89 -34.01
N ALA A 434 -11.76 -27.59 -34.14
CA ALA A 434 -12.75 -28.40 -34.80
C ALA A 434 -12.66 -28.37 -36.34
N THR A 435 -12.02 -27.36 -36.94
CA THR A 435 -11.94 -27.18 -38.39
C THR A 435 -10.72 -27.91 -38.95
N LYS A 436 -10.90 -28.66 -40.08
CA LYS A 436 -9.82 -29.40 -40.74
C LYS A 436 -8.80 -28.46 -41.41
N LYS A 437 -7.55 -28.93 -41.52
CA LYS A 437 -6.53 -28.21 -42.30
C LYS A 437 -6.99 -27.97 -43.74
N GLY A 438 -6.78 -26.76 -44.25
CA GLY A 438 -7.19 -26.34 -45.58
C GLY A 438 -8.66 -25.85 -45.68
N ALA A 439 -9.48 -26.17 -44.68
CA ALA A 439 -10.90 -25.83 -44.70
C ALA A 439 -11.15 -24.39 -44.21
N PHE A 440 -12.17 -23.77 -44.78
CA PHE A 440 -12.78 -22.53 -44.29
C PHE A 440 -13.82 -22.88 -43.21
N VAL A 441 -13.95 -22.05 -42.18
CA VAL A 441 -14.92 -22.25 -41.11
C VAL A 441 -16.35 -22.34 -41.68
N ALA A 442 -17.13 -23.30 -41.17
CA ALA A 442 -18.47 -23.55 -41.69
C ALA A 442 -19.45 -22.40 -41.42
N ASN A 443 -19.38 -21.82 -40.22
CA ASN A 443 -20.22 -20.72 -39.73
C ASN A 443 -19.35 -19.62 -39.14
N ALA A 444 -19.85 -18.39 -39.19
CA ALA A 444 -19.21 -17.25 -38.52
C ALA A 444 -19.20 -17.48 -37.02
N VAL A 445 -18.05 -17.22 -36.38
CA VAL A 445 -17.82 -17.43 -34.95
C VAL A 445 -18.05 -16.13 -34.19
N LYS A 446 -19.06 -16.12 -33.32
CA LYS A 446 -19.31 -15.03 -32.39
C LYS A 446 -18.28 -15.10 -31.27
N GLY A 447 -17.49 -14.07 -31.10
CA GLY A 447 -16.50 -13.95 -30.03
C GLY A 447 -16.83 -12.85 -29.02
N ASN A 448 -15.87 -12.56 -28.16
CA ASN A 448 -16.00 -11.53 -27.11
C ASN A 448 -16.02 -10.10 -27.67
N ALA A 449 -15.20 -9.81 -28.68
CA ALA A 449 -15.03 -8.47 -29.23
C ALA A 449 -15.34 -8.34 -30.73
N GLY A 450 -15.80 -9.42 -31.37
CA GLY A 450 -16.12 -9.40 -32.80
C GLY A 450 -16.71 -10.71 -33.28
N VAL A 451 -17.03 -10.74 -34.58
CA VAL A 451 -17.40 -11.94 -35.34
C VAL A 451 -16.22 -12.30 -36.24
N TYR A 452 -15.95 -13.59 -36.36
CA TYR A 452 -14.75 -14.11 -37.00
C TYR A 452 -15.08 -15.17 -38.05
N LEU A 453 -14.40 -15.07 -39.17
CA LEU A 453 -14.30 -16.09 -40.21
C LEU A 453 -12.82 -16.42 -40.38
N PHE A 454 -12.49 -17.66 -40.69
CA PHE A 454 -11.09 -18.06 -40.86
C PHE A 454 -10.94 -19.26 -41.78
N GLN A 455 -9.75 -19.39 -42.34
CA GLN A 455 -9.29 -20.56 -43.05
C GLN A 455 -8.11 -21.17 -42.27
N VAL A 456 -8.14 -22.46 -41.99
CA VAL A 456 -7.03 -23.15 -41.34
C VAL A 456 -5.94 -23.46 -42.38
N THR A 457 -4.80 -22.79 -42.27
CA THR A 457 -3.69 -22.93 -43.21
C THR A 457 -2.69 -24.00 -42.78
N GLY A 458 -2.55 -24.23 -41.48
CA GLY A 458 -1.64 -25.22 -40.91
C GLY A 458 -2.22 -25.90 -39.68
N LYS A 459 -1.94 -27.20 -39.55
CA LYS A 459 -2.13 -27.97 -38.30
C LYS A 459 -0.91 -28.85 -38.11
N THR A 460 -0.28 -28.74 -36.95
CA THR A 460 0.89 -29.52 -36.55
C THR A 460 0.66 -30.12 -35.15
N ASN A 461 1.04 -31.36 -34.97
CA ASN A 461 1.07 -31.94 -33.66
C ASN A 461 2.48 -31.77 -33.07
N ARG A 462 2.59 -31.17 -31.91
CA ARG A 462 3.85 -31.13 -31.17
C ARG A 462 4.17 -32.53 -30.67
N PRO A 463 5.35 -33.08 -30.97
CA PRO A 463 5.76 -34.39 -30.45
C PRO A 463 6.15 -34.25 -28.96
N VAL A 464 5.17 -34.17 -28.09
CA VAL A 464 5.39 -34.16 -26.64
C VAL A 464 5.28 -35.59 -26.14
N LYS A 465 6.39 -36.10 -25.58
CA LYS A 465 6.35 -37.38 -24.86
C LYS A 465 5.58 -37.18 -23.56
N PHE A 466 4.73 -38.15 -23.23
CA PHE A 466 4.03 -38.12 -21.96
C PHE A 466 5.06 -38.24 -20.82
N ASP A 467 5.06 -37.26 -19.92
CA ASP A 467 5.84 -37.24 -18.68
C ASP A 467 4.86 -37.27 -17.51
N GLU A 468 4.74 -38.41 -16.87
CA GLU A 468 3.80 -38.64 -15.76
C GLU A 468 4.05 -37.66 -14.61
N LYS A 469 5.31 -37.41 -14.23
CA LYS A 469 5.67 -36.49 -13.13
C LYS A 469 5.29 -35.06 -13.45
N ALA A 470 5.52 -34.59 -14.67
CA ALA A 470 5.15 -33.26 -15.12
C ALA A 470 3.63 -33.07 -15.10
N TYR A 471 2.86 -34.08 -15.54
CA TYR A 471 1.40 -34.03 -15.50
C TYR A 471 0.85 -34.11 -14.06
N GLU A 472 1.43 -34.95 -13.20
CA GLU A 472 1.08 -35.01 -11.78
C GLU A 472 1.30 -33.64 -11.12
N GLN A 473 2.45 -32.99 -11.38
CA GLN A 473 2.75 -31.67 -10.86
C GLN A 473 1.75 -30.61 -11.37
N LYS A 474 1.38 -30.66 -12.65
CA LYS A 474 0.37 -29.76 -13.25
C LYS A 474 -1.01 -29.97 -12.60
N CYS A 475 -1.42 -31.22 -12.37
CA CYS A 475 -2.67 -31.54 -11.68
C CYS A 475 -2.64 -31.06 -10.22
N ARG A 476 -1.52 -31.26 -9.52
CA ARG A 476 -1.33 -30.78 -8.14
C ARG A 476 -1.39 -29.26 -8.06
N GLN A 477 -0.78 -28.53 -8.99
CA GLN A 477 -0.85 -27.06 -9.06
C GLN A 477 -2.29 -26.59 -9.29
N LYS A 478 -3.02 -27.22 -10.23
CA LYS A 478 -4.45 -26.92 -10.44
C LYS A 478 -5.27 -27.22 -9.19
N ALA A 479 -5.07 -28.36 -8.55
CA ALA A 479 -5.77 -28.71 -7.32
C ALA A 479 -5.51 -27.72 -6.20
N MET A 480 -4.26 -27.25 -6.02
CA MET A 480 -3.90 -26.20 -5.05
C MET A 480 -4.58 -24.86 -5.36
N GLN A 481 -4.66 -24.48 -6.64
CA GLN A 481 -5.35 -23.26 -7.06
C GLN A 481 -6.85 -23.31 -6.75
N TYR A 482 -7.50 -24.46 -6.91
CA TYR A 482 -8.90 -24.64 -6.53
C TYR A 482 -9.11 -24.84 -5.03
N ALA A 483 -8.14 -25.45 -4.33
CA ALA A 483 -8.20 -25.63 -2.88
C ALA A 483 -8.26 -24.30 -2.11
N GLY A 484 -7.64 -23.24 -2.65
CA GLY A 484 -7.75 -21.88 -2.09
C GLY A 484 -9.19 -21.36 -2.05
N ASN A 485 -10.04 -21.79 -2.99
CA ASN A 485 -11.45 -21.37 -3.05
C ASN A 485 -12.36 -22.21 -2.13
N PHE A 486 -11.90 -23.37 -1.67
CA PHE A 486 -12.70 -24.29 -0.87
C PHE A 486 -13.15 -23.67 0.46
N MET A 487 -12.27 -22.94 1.13
CA MET A 487 -12.61 -22.24 2.38
C MET A 487 -13.67 -21.17 2.15
N ASN A 488 -13.58 -20.41 1.05
CA ASN A 488 -14.58 -19.43 0.68
C ASN A 488 -15.94 -20.08 0.39
N GLU A 489 -15.97 -21.22 -0.31
CA GLU A 489 -17.21 -21.97 -0.54
C GLU A 489 -17.81 -22.51 0.75
N LEU A 490 -17.00 -23.03 1.67
CA LEU A 490 -17.47 -23.48 2.98
C LEU A 490 -18.04 -22.29 3.78
N TYR A 491 -17.34 -21.16 3.80
CA TYR A 491 -17.81 -19.95 4.46
C TYR A 491 -19.17 -19.51 3.91
N MET A 492 -19.31 -19.48 2.59
CA MET A 492 -20.56 -19.12 1.91
C MET A 492 -21.71 -20.11 2.18
N LYS A 493 -21.41 -21.42 2.24
CA LYS A 493 -22.42 -22.47 2.53
C LYS A 493 -22.81 -22.52 4.01
N ALA A 494 -21.91 -22.15 4.91
CA ALA A 494 -22.13 -22.18 6.36
C ALA A 494 -23.02 -21.02 6.87
N HIS A 495 -23.43 -20.10 5.99
CA HIS A 495 -24.22 -18.90 6.33
C HIS A 495 -23.62 -18.13 7.53
N VAL A 496 -22.30 -17.95 7.51
CA VAL A 496 -21.57 -17.24 8.57
C VAL A 496 -22.07 -15.80 8.65
N VAL A 497 -22.51 -15.39 9.83
CA VAL A 497 -22.88 -14.00 10.11
C VAL A 497 -21.69 -13.33 10.78
N ASP A 498 -21.13 -12.34 10.11
CA ASP A 498 -20.02 -11.55 10.65
C ASP A 498 -20.57 -10.35 11.40
N ASN A 499 -20.51 -10.40 12.73
CA ASN A 499 -21.00 -9.33 13.62
C ASN A 499 -19.84 -8.48 14.19
N ARG A 500 -18.64 -8.59 13.65
CA ARG A 500 -17.47 -7.86 14.17
C ARG A 500 -17.66 -6.34 14.12
N TYR A 501 -18.42 -5.81 13.17
CA TYR A 501 -18.77 -4.39 13.07
C TYR A 501 -19.45 -3.84 14.33
N LEU A 502 -20.03 -4.71 15.17
CA LEU A 502 -20.64 -4.31 16.46
C LEU A 502 -19.60 -4.11 17.56
N PHE A 503 -18.42 -4.71 17.44
CA PHE A 503 -17.43 -4.81 18.51
C PHE A 503 -16.07 -4.15 18.21
N PHE A 504 -15.70 -4.05 16.94
CA PHE A 504 -14.37 -3.58 16.51
C PHE A 504 -14.42 -2.38 15.57
#